data_f75910b34ad891d81d9e71256fb6e5d7
#
_entry.id   f75910b34ad891d81d9e71256fb6e5d7
#
_cell.length_a   1.000
_cell.length_b   1.000
_cell.length_c   1.000
_cell.angle_alpha   90.00
_cell.angle_beta   90.00
_cell.angle_gamma   90.00
#
_symmetry.space_group_name_H-M   'P 1'
#
loop_
_entity.id
_entity.type
_entity.pdbx_description
1 polymer ?
#
loop_
_entity_poly.entity_id
_entity_poly.type
_entity_poly.pdbx_seq_one_letter_code
_entity_poly.pdbx_strand_id
1 'polypeptide(L)'
;MLPRLASLSLAAVISCGLATLPAFAADAKTKANAIKPTAKRSGKTARKPVVVEAPVPEAQPEQVKAAELVYYGAYDCEFSQTLNIVQSSKHPAYVDVKAGKKDWLMKPVLSSTGAIRLEDVRGETLMVQISAKSMLLNVKTAQRIVDDCTSPKQRELVAEARAAKAAADAAPAKLLTEASASV
;
A
#
# COMPACT_ATOMS: atom_id res chain seq x y z
N MET A 1 -36.12 -11.77 39.06
CA MET A 1 -36.80 -12.77 38.23
C MET A 1 -36.01 -12.96 36.96
N LEU A 2 -35.24 -14.06 36.92
CA LEU A 2 -34.56 -14.55 35.71
C LEU A 2 -35.52 -15.50 34.95
N PRO A 3 -35.36 -15.64 33.66
CA PRO A 3 -35.33 -16.98 33.09
C PRO A 3 -34.03 -17.32 32.33
N ARG A 4 -33.55 -18.49 32.67
CA ARG A 4 -32.57 -19.31 31.92
C ARG A 4 -33.23 -19.91 30.69
N LEU A 5 -32.60 -19.90 29.53
CA LEU A 5 -32.84 -20.80 28.39
C LEU A 5 -31.47 -21.06 27.78
N ALA A 6 -30.89 -22.19 28.00
CA ALA A 6 -31.00 -23.49 27.36
C ALA A 6 -30.12 -23.59 26.11
N SER A 7 -29.05 -24.35 26.29
CA SER A 7 -28.11 -24.90 25.30
C SER A 7 -28.82 -25.68 24.19
N LEU A 8 -28.35 -25.50 22.94
CA LEU A 8 -28.48 -26.55 21.93
C LEU A 8 -27.13 -26.74 21.24
N SER A 9 -26.47 -27.85 21.62
CA SER A 9 -25.34 -28.42 20.94
C SER A 9 -25.80 -29.08 19.66
N LEU A 10 -25.23 -28.72 18.53
CA LEU A 10 -25.38 -29.49 17.28
C LEU A 10 -23.99 -29.94 16.84
N ALA A 11 -23.69 -31.21 17.14
CA ALA A 11 -22.54 -31.92 16.63
C ALA A 11 -22.84 -32.41 15.20
N ALA A 12 -22.10 -31.91 14.22
CA ALA A 12 -22.06 -32.47 12.88
C ALA A 12 -20.77 -33.22 12.66
N VAL A 13 -20.87 -34.52 12.65
CA VAL A 13 -19.83 -35.47 12.26
C VAL A 13 -19.77 -35.50 10.73
N ILE A 14 -18.65 -35.13 10.14
CA ILE A 14 -18.39 -35.30 8.71
C ILE A 14 -17.29 -36.33 8.56
N SER A 15 -17.67 -37.47 7.97
CA SER A 15 -16.89 -38.64 7.72
C SER A 15 -15.78 -38.48 6.70
N CYS A 16 -14.70 -39.18 7.01
CA CYS A 16 -13.52 -39.47 6.20
C CYS A 16 -13.88 -40.06 4.84
N GLY A 17 -13.43 -39.48 3.74
CA GLY A 17 -13.38 -40.07 2.42
C GLY A 17 -11.93 -40.25 1.98
N LEU A 18 -11.39 -41.48 2.11
CA LEU A 18 -10.13 -41.88 1.47
C LEU A 18 -10.36 -42.02 -0.04
N ALA A 19 -9.72 -41.23 -0.84
CA ALA A 19 -9.60 -41.44 -2.27
C ALA A 19 -8.17 -41.91 -2.60
N THR A 20 -8.09 -43.16 -3.09
CA THR A 20 -6.91 -43.89 -3.54
C THR A 20 -6.36 -43.33 -4.85
N LEU A 21 -5.05 -43.07 -4.90
CA LEU A 21 -4.31 -42.73 -6.12
C LEU A 21 -3.94 -44.02 -6.89
N PRO A 22 -4.04 -44.08 -8.21
CA PRO A 22 -3.40 -45.09 -9.01
C PRO A 22 -1.96 -44.70 -9.37
N ALA A 23 -1.05 -45.62 -9.05
CA ALA A 23 0.33 -45.61 -9.50
C ALA A 23 0.39 -45.99 -10.98
N PHE A 24 0.99 -45.12 -11.82
CA PHE A 24 1.46 -45.55 -13.15
C PHE A 24 2.97 -45.73 -13.10
N ALA A 25 3.38 -46.98 -13.14
CA ALA A 25 4.73 -47.37 -13.48
C ALA A 25 4.78 -47.65 -14.99
N ALA A 26 5.72 -47.03 -15.68
CA ALA A 26 6.13 -47.45 -17.00
C ALA A 26 7.65 -47.32 -17.13
N ASP A 27 8.30 -48.46 -17.14
CA ASP A 27 9.67 -48.72 -17.57
C ASP A 27 9.88 -48.30 -19.03
N ALA A 28 11.00 -47.63 -19.31
CA ALA A 28 11.65 -47.73 -20.61
C ALA A 28 13.15 -47.43 -20.47
N LYS A 29 13.92 -48.52 -20.41
CA LYS A 29 15.36 -48.54 -20.70
C LYS A 29 15.62 -48.14 -22.14
N THR A 30 16.51 -47.14 -22.37
CA THR A 30 17.26 -47.09 -23.64
C THR A 30 18.62 -46.45 -23.43
N LYS A 31 19.57 -47.26 -23.59
CA LYS A 31 21.02 -47.19 -23.91
C LYS A 31 21.71 -45.81 -24.07
N ALA A 32 22.86 -45.82 -23.43
CA ALA A 32 23.99 -44.93 -23.58
C ALA A 32 24.36 -44.58 -25.04
N ASN A 33 24.71 -43.31 -25.24
CA ASN A 33 25.79 -43.02 -26.18
C ASN A 33 26.54 -41.76 -25.64
N ALA A 34 27.82 -42.06 -25.33
CA ALA A 34 28.80 -41.07 -24.91
C ALA A 34 29.30 -40.36 -26.14
N ILE A 35 29.08 -39.04 -26.22
CA ILE A 35 29.90 -38.15 -27.06
C ILE A 35 30.19 -36.90 -26.26
N LYS A 36 31.43 -36.75 -25.89
CA LYS A 36 32.03 -35.58 -25.28
C LYS A 36 32.53 -34.66 -26.40
N PRO A 37 32.02 -33.42 -26.49
CA PRO A 37 32.85 -32.34 -27.01
C PRO A 37 33.06 -31.29 -25.94
N THR A 38 34.34 -31.08 -25.70
CA THR A 38 34.88 -29.94 -24.98
C THR A 38 34.54 -28.66 -25.76
N ALA A 39 33.53 -27.92 -25.30
CA ALA A 39 33.24 -26.58 -25.82
C ALA A 39 33.61 -25.56 -24.76
N LYS A 40 34.60 -24.76 -25.08
CA LYS A 40 35.02 -23.53 -24.40
C LYS A 40 33.80 -22.71 -23.97
N ARG A 41 33.62 -22.57 -22.66
CA ARG A 41 32.64 -21.67 -22.05
C ARG A 41 33.13 -20.24 -22.21
N SER A 42 32.82 -19.63 -23.35
CA SER A 42 32.90 -18.18 -23.53
C SER A 42 31.89 -17.52 -22.57
N GLY A 43 32.41 -16.85 -21.56
CA GLY A 43 31.61 -16.08 -20.60
C GLY A 43 30.87 -14.97 -21.28
N LYS A 44 29.62 -15.25 -21.68
CA LYS A 44 28.70 -14.23 -22.12
C LYS A 44 28.12 -13.58 -20.85
N THR A 45 28.80 -12.52 -20.40
CA THR A 45 28.20 -11.57 -19.43
C THR A 45 26.86 -11.13 -20.00
N ALA A 46 25.79 -11.68 -19.44
CA ALA A 46 24.44 -11.22 -19.72
C ALA A 46 24.36 -9.77 -19.22
N ARG A 47 24.55 -8.81 -20.12
CA ARG A 47 24.14 -7.43 -19.89
C ARG A 47 22.65 -7.47 -19.56
N LYS A 48 22.29 -7.08 -18.32
CA LYS A 48 20.91 -6.76 -17.99
C LYS A 48 20.38 -5.83 -19.08
N PRO A 49 19.18 -6.09 -19.62
CA PRO A 49 18.60 -5.15 -20.56
C PRO A 49 18.54 -3.79 -19.88
N VAL A 50 19.20 -2.81 -20.47
CA VAL A 50 19.03 -1.40 -20.09
C VAL A 50 17.62 -1.09 -20.52
N VAL A 51 16.71 -1.07 -19.56
CA VAL A 51 15.37 -0.49 -19.77
C VAL A 51 15.66 0.99 -20.04
N VAL A 52 15.52 1.40 -21.29
CA VAL A 52 15.55 2.81 -21.67
C VAL A 52 14.30 3.40 -21.04
N GLU A 53 14.45 3.97 -19.87
CA GLU A 53 13.38 4.68 -19.17
C GLU A 53 13.02 5.89 -20.03
N ALA A 54 11.76 6.00 -20.42
CA ALA A 54 11.28 7.14 -21.20
C ALA A 54 11.63 8.44 -20.44
N PRO A 55 12.02 9.52 -21.14
CA PRO A 55 12.37 10.75 -20.49
C PRO A 55 11.20 11.25 -19.63
N VAL A 56 11.47 11.53 -18.37
CA VAL A 56 10.50 12.06 -17.42
C VAL A 56 10.15 13.49 -17.83
N PRO A 57 8.87 13.84 -18.05
CA PRO A 57 8.46 15.19 -18.44
C PRO A 57 8.86 16.23 -17.37
N GLU A 58 9.11 17.45 -17.81
CA GLU A 58 9.30 18.56 -16.88
C GLU A 58 8.05 18.83 -16.06
N ALA A 59 8.25 19.23 -14.80
CA ALA A 59 7.15 19.48 -13.88
C ALA A 59 6.39 20.75 -14.27
N GLN A 60 5.07 20.66 -14.35
CA GLN A 60 4.19 21.80 -14.56
C GLN A 60 3.97 22.59 -13.26
N PRO A 61 3.59 23.87 -13.30
CA PRO A 61 3.37 24.68 -12.11
C PRO A 61 2.38 24.08 -11.11
N GLU A 62 1.34 23.41 -11.57
CA GLU A 62 0.36 22.71 -10.75
C GLU A 62 0.98 21.52 -9.99
N GLN A 63 1.92 20.82 -10.65
CA GLN A 63 2.67 19.73 -10.03
C GLN A 63 3.60 20.24 -8.94
N VAL A 64 4.26 21.38 -9.15
CA VAL A 64 5.11 22.02 -8.14
C VAL A 64 4.28 22.34 -6.90
N LYS A 65 3.12 22.96 -7.05
CA LYS A 65 2.19 23.23 -5.93
C LYS A 65 1.71 21.95 -5.23
N ALA A 66 1.40 20.91 -5.99
CA ALA A 66 1.01 19.64 -5.42
C ALA A 66 2.16 19.00 -4.63
N ALA A 67 3.42 19.12 -5.09
CA ALA A 67 4.59 18.60 -4.41
C ALA A 67 4.82 19.25 -3.04
N GLU A 68 4.50 20.53 -2.88
CA GLU A 68 4.60 21.24 -1.59
C GLU A 68 3.62 20.71 -0.54
N LEU A 69 2.50 20.11 -0.98
CA LEU A 69 1.45 19.58 -0.10
C LEU A 69 1.65 18.11 0.24
N VAL A 70 2.62 17.43 -0.36
CA VAL A 70 2.90 16.02 -0.09
C VAL A 70 3.32 15.81 1.36
N TYR A 71 2.76 14.80 2.01
CA TYR A 71 3.25 14.36 3.31
C TYR A 71 4.50 13.49 3.10
N TYR A 72 5.67 14.08 3.35
CA TYR A 72 6.97 13.41 3.23
C TYR A 72 7.32 12.64 4.50
N GLY A 73 8.29 11.73 4.39
CA GLY A 73 8.89 11.01 5.49
C GLY A 73 8.54 9.53 5.54
N ALA A 74 8.81 8.93 6.69
CA ALA A 74 8.53 7.53 6.97
C ALA A 74 7.07 7.35 7.39
N TYR A 75 6.48 6.22 6.94
CA TYR A 75 5.10 5.84 7.23
C TYR A 75 5.08 4.48 7.89
N ASP A 76 4.21 4.37 8.89
CA ASP A 76 3.81 3.10 9.47
C ASP A 76 2.51 2.65 8.81
N CYS A 77 2.47 1.42 8.32
CA CYS A 77 1.35 0.86 7.57
C CYS A 77 0.83 -0.41 8.25
N GLU A 78 -0.28 -0.96 7.71
CA GLU A 78 -0.81 -2.24 8.17
C GLU A 78 0.22 -3.38 8.05
N PHE A 79 0.06 -4.46 8.83
CA PHE A 79 0.94 -5.63 8.87
C PHE A 79 2.42 -5.30 9.12
N SER A 80 2.70 -4.24 9.89
CA SER A 80 4.08 -3.78 10.17
C SER A 80 4.89 -3.45 8.91
N GLN A 81 4.22 -3.13 7.83
CA GLN A 81 4.87 -2.62 6.63
C GLN A 81 5.26 -1.16 6.82
N THR A 82 6.32 -0.76 6.15
CA THR A 82 6.78 0.62 6.16
C THR A 82 6.95 1.12 4.73
N LEU A 83 6.69 2.40 4.54
CA LEU A 83 7.08 3.07 3.32
C LEU A 83 7.74 4.41 3.62
N ASN A 84 8.53 4.89 2.69
CA ASN A 84 9.23 6.15 2.82
C ASN A 84 9.00 7.02 1.57
N ILE A 85 8.72 8.28 1.79
CA ILE A 85 8.45 9.27 0.73
C ILE A 85 9.43 10.40 0.87
N VAL A 86 10.20 10.65 -0.18
CA VAL A 86 11.16 11.74 -0.24
C VAL A 86 11.02 12.51 -1.54
N GLN A 87 11.40 13.78 -1.53
CA GLN A 87 11.49 14.54 -2.76
C GLN A 87 12.58 13.95 -3.65
N SER A 88 12.31 13.81 -4.94
CA SER A 88 13.31 13.27 -5.86
C SER A 88 14.47 14.25 -6.04
N SER A 89 15.70 13.74 -5.87
CA SER A 89 16.91 14.51 -6.07
C SER A 89 17.26 14.72 -7.54
N LYS A 90 16.70 13.89 -8.42
CA LYS A 90 16.99 13.88 -9.86
C LYS A 90 15.96 14.65 -10.68
N HIS A 91 14.71 14.65 -10.23
CA HIS A 91 13.59 15.22 -10.95
C HIS A 91 12.84 16.22 -10.06
N PRO A 92 13.01 17.53 -10.27
CA PRO A 92 12.33 18.55 -9.48
C PRO A 92 10.81 18.37 -9.48
N ALA A 93 10.18 18.55 -8.32
CA ALA A 93 8.75 18.38 -8.08
C ALA A 93 8.21 16.95 -8.35
N TYR A 94 9.08 15.95 -8.48
CA TYR A 94 8.74 14.54 -8.40
C TYR A 94 9.08 13.98 -7.02
N VAL A 95 8.53 12.81 -6.73
CA VAL A 95 8.62 12.16 -5.42
C VAL A 95 9.11 10.74 -5.59
N ASP A 96 10.09 10.33 -4.81
CA ASP A 96 10.55 8.95 -4.71
C ASP A 96 9.79 8.26 -3.57
N VAL A 97 9.03 7.21 -3.90
CA VAL A 97 8.27 6.38 -2.94
C VAL A 97 8.92 5.02 -2.85
N LYS A 98 9.27 4.58 -1.63
CA LYS A 98 9.89 3.27 -1.37
C LYS A 98 9.02 2.46 -0.42
N ALA A 99 8.73 1.21 -0.81
CA ALA A 99 8.06 0.23 0.04
C ALA A 99 8.77 -1.13 -0.07
N GLY A 100 9.42 -1.55 1.00
CA GLY A 100 10.24 -2.75 1.02
C GLY A 100 11.39 -2.67 0.00
N LYS A 101 11.39 -3.57 -0.99
CA LYS A 101 12.40 -3.64 -2.06
C LYS A 101 12.00 -2.91 -3.35
N LYS A 102 10.85 -2.29 -3.37
CA LYS A 102 10.31 -1.58 -4.53
C LYS A 102 10.44 -0.08 -4.34
N ASP A 103 10.71 0.62 -5.42
CA ASP A 103 10.77 2.06 -5.51
C ASP A 103 10.06 2.55 -6.77
N TRP A 104 9.46 3.72 -6.67
CA TRP A 104 8.70 4.37 -7.73
C TRP A 104 9.03 5.86 -7.76
N LEU A 105 9.26 6.38 -8.96
CA LEU A 105 9.26 7.80 -9.22
C LEU A 105 7.82 8.23 -9.52
N MET A 106 7.29 9.15 -8.72
CA MET A 106 5.89 9.54 -8.79
C MET A 106 5.71 11.03 -9.02
N LYS A 107 4.68 11.35 -9.80
CA LYS A 107 4.22 12.71 -10.09
C LYS A 107 3.12 13.09 -9.11
N PRO A 108 3.30 14.14 -8.28
CA PRO A 108 2.24 14.68 -7.44
C PRO A 108 1.14 15.37 -8.27
N VAL A 109 -0.10 15.10 -7.90
CA VAL A 109 -1.30 15.73 -8.47
C VAL A 109 -2.28 16.04 -7.35
N LEU A 110 -2.75 17.28 -7.27
CA LEU A 110 -3.79 17.67 -6.32
C LEU A 110 -5.17 17.33 -6.89
N SER A 111 -5.93 16.53 -6.15
CA SER A 111 -7.31 16.21 -6.50
C SER A 111 -8.26 17.36 -6.11
N SER A 112 -9.38 17.47 -6.81
CA SER A 112 -10.47 18.40 -6.47
C SER A 112 -11.06 18.20 -5.06
N THR A 113 -10.86 17.00 -4.49
CA THR A 113 -11.29 16.67 -3.11
C THR A 113 -10.25 17.04 -2.05
N GLY A 114 -9.12 17.63 -2.43
CA GLY A 114 -8.00 17.94 -1.54
C GLY A 114 -7.08 16.75 -1.23
N ALA A 115 -7.35 15.56 -1.76
CA ALA A 115 -6.43 14.44 -1.68
C ALA A 115 -5.24 14.66 -2.62
N ILE A 116 -4.04 14.25 -2.18
CA ILE A 116 -2.84 14.27 -3.01
C ILE A 116 -2.66 12.89 -3.62
N ARG A 117 -2.55 12.86 -4.94
CA ARG A 117 -2.28 11.65 -5.71
C ARG A 117 -0.82 11.68 -6.15
N LEU A 118 -0.09 10.62 -5.89
CA LEU A 118 1.25 10.41 -6.42
C LEU A 118 1.13 9.34 -7.51
N GLU A 119 1.26 9.74 -8.75
CA GLU A 119 1.08 8.88 -9.92
C GLU A 119 2.45 8.39 -10.41
N ASP A 120 2.67 7.07 -10.43
CA ASP A 120 3.89 6.47 -10.98
C ASP A 120 4.08 6.88 -12.44
N VAL A 121 5.29 7.31 -12.80
CA VAL A 121 5.63 7.70 -14.18
C VAL A 121 5.42 6.58 -15.19
N ARG A 122 5.41 5.32 -14.76
CA ARG A 122 5.08 4.14 -15.58
C ARG A 122 3.59 3.83 -15.65
N GLY A 123 2.76 4.54 -14.89
CA GLY A 123 1.31 4.37 -14.86
C GLY A 123 0.83 3.04 -14.27
N GLU A 124 1.64 2.41 -13.40
CA GLU A 124 1.32 1.12 -12.80
C GLU A 124 0.84 1.24 -11.36
N THR A 125 1.32 2.26 -10.67
CA THR A 125 1.12 2.43 -9.23
C THR A 125 0.60 3.84 -8.95
N LEU A 126 -0.27 3.94 -7.96
CA LEU A 126 -0.83 5.19 -7.47
C LEU A 126 -0.75 5.20 -5.95
N MET A 127 -0.23 6.25 -5.38
CA MET A 127 -0.39 6.51 -3.95
C MET A 127 -1.40 7.63 -3.74
N VAL A 128 -2.31 7.43 -2.80
CA VAL A 128 -3.29 8.44 -2.40
C VAL A 128 -3.02 8.84 -0.97
N GLN A 129 -2.88 10.13 -0.73
CA GLN A 129 -2.71 10.73 0.59
C GLN A 129 -3.93 11.60 0.93
N ILE A 130 -4.54 11.32 2.06
CA ILE A 130 -5.54 12.19 2.70
C ILE A 130 -5.05 12.59 4.09
N SER A 131 -5.70 13.53 4.74
CA SER A 131 -5.27 14.01 6.07
C SER A 131 -5.20 12.91 7.14
N ALA A 132 -6.00 11.84 7.02
CA ALA A 132 -6.07 10.78 8.02
C ALA A 132 -5.10 9.63 7.75
N LYS A 133 -4.91 9.25 6.48
CA LYS A 133 -4.09 8.11 6.07
C LYS A 133 -3.68 8.16 4.61
N SER A 134 -2.85 7.22 4.22
CA SER A 134 -2.42 7.03 2.83
C SER A 134 -2.49 5.57 2.43
N MET A 135 -2.56 5.30 1.13
CA MET A 135 -2.59 3.95 0.57
C MET A 135 -1.84 3.90 -0.76
N LEU A 136 -1.22 2.77 -1.04
CA LEU A 136 -0.51 2.48 -2.28
C LEU A 136 -1.24 1.39 -3.06
N LEU A 137 -1.58 1.67 -4.30
CA LEU A 137 -2.45 0.85 -5.16
C LEU A 137 -1.72 0.47 -6.45
N ASN A 138 -1.98 -0.74 -6.94
CA ASN A 138 -1.69 -1.07 -8.33
C ASN A 138 -2.92 -0.72 -9.17
N VAL A 139 -2.77 0.23 -10.11
CA VAL A 139 -3.91 0.75 -10.90
C VAL A 139 -4.36 -0.23 -11.98
N LYS A 140 -3.49 -1.13 -12.44
CA LYS A 140 -3.83 -2.12 -13.48
C LYS A 140 -4.67 -3.27 -12.93
N THR A 141 -4.36 -3.71 -11.70
CA THR A 141 -5.06 -4.83 -11.05
C THR A 141 -6.09 -4.38 -10.02
N ALA A 142 -6.20 -3.08 -9.77
CA ALA A 142 -7.02 -2.49 -8.71
C ALA A 142 -6.73 -3.06 -7.30
N GLN A 143 -5.54 -3.60 -7.07
CA GLN A 143 -5.13 -4.18 -5.80
C GLN A 143 -4.41 -3.17 -4.93
N ARG A 144 -4.66 -3.22 -3.63
CA ARG A 144 -3.87 -2.49 -2.64
C ARG A 144 -2.54 -3.20 -2.44
N ILE A 145 -1.44 -2.45 -2.58
CA ILE A 145 -0.09 -2.94 -2.32
C ILE A 145 0.23 -2.77 -0.83
N VAL A 146 -0.13 -1.60 -0.28
CA VAL A 146 -0.01 -1.26 1.14
C VAL A 146 -1.16 -0.34 1.50
N ASP A 147 -1.80 -0.55 2.66
CA ASP A 147 -2.92 0.28 3.15
C ASP A 147 -2.65 0.77 4.57
N ASP A 148 -3.54 1.65 5.01
CA ASP A 148 -3.57 2.25 6.35
C ASP A 148 -2.24 2.88 6.78
N CYS A 149 -1.53 3.46 5.82
CA CYS A 149 -0.25 4.11 6.06
C CYS A 149 -0.44 5.48 6.70
N THR A 150 0.25 5.75 7.79
CA THR A 150 0.21 7.05 8.48
C THR A 150 1.60 7.62 8.67
N SER A 151 1.79 8.88 8.27
CA SER A 151 2.97 9.67 8.59
C SER A 151 2.82 10.34 9.97
N PRO A 152 3.91 10.82 10.59
CA PRO A 152 3.82 11.64 11.80
C PRO A 152 2.88 12.84 11.63
N LYS A 153 2.95 13.53 10.49
CA LYS A 153 2.10 14.69 10.21
C LYS A 153 0.61 14.33 10.11
N GLN A 154 0.26 13.21 9.51
CA GLN A 154 -1.13 12.76 9.47
C GLN A 154 -1.66 12.39 10.87
N ARG A 155 -0.82 11.79 11.73
CA ARG A 155 -1.19 11.53 13.13
C ARG A 155 -1.48 12.81 13.90
N GLU A 156 -0.69 13.85 13.72
CA GLU A 156 -0.93 15.18 14.29
C GLU A 156 -2.27 15.76 13.81
N LEU A 157 -2.52 15.78 12.50
CA LEU A 157 -3.75 16.29 11.92
C LEU A 157 -4.99 15.57 12.45
N VAL A 158 -4.92 14.24 12.61
CA VAL A 158 -6.02 13.45 13.17
C VAL A 158 -6.23 13.80 14.65
N ALA A 159 -5.16 13.98 15.42
CA ALA A 159 -5.26 14.36 16.83
C ALA A 159 -5.87 15.76 16.98
N GLU A 160 -5.44 16.73 16.19
CA GLU A 160 -5.98 18.08 16.14
C GLU A 160 -7.47 18.09 15.78
N ALA A 161 -7.86 17.33 14.75
CA ALA A 161 -9.26 17.21 14.32
C ALA A 161 -10.15 16.59 15.41
N ARG A 162 -9.65 15.58 16.12
CA ARG A 162 -10.36 14.96 17.26
C ARG A 162 -10.53 15.94 18.42
N ALA A 163 -9.48 16.71 18.75
CA ALA A 163 -9.53 17.72 19.81
C ALA A 163 -10.53 18.84 19.47
N ALA A 164 -10.49 19.33 18.22
CA ALA A 164 -11.43 20.34 17.74
C ALA A 164 -12.88 19.86 17.79
N LYS A 165 -13.13 18.61 17.37
CA LYS A 165 -14.46 18.01 17.46
C LYS A 165 -14.92 17.89 18.91
N ALA A 166 -14.10 17.40 19.81
CA ALA A 166 -14.43 17.27 21.23
C ALA A 166 -14.76 18.64 21.87
N ALA A 167 -14.03 19.69 21.51
CA ALA A 167 -14.29 21.05 21.97
C ALA A 167 -15.65 21.58 21.43
N ALA A 168 -15.95 21.32 20.16
CA ALA A 168 -17.22 21.71 19.55
C ALA A 168 -18.42 20.97 20.19
N ASP A 169 -18.27 19.66 20.45
CA ASP A 169 -19.31 18.86 21.09
C ASP A 169 -19.57 19.29 22.56
N ALA A 170 -18.55 19.83 23.25
CA ALA A 170 -18.66 20.32 24.63
C ALA A 170 -19.27 21.75 24.73
N ALA A 171 -19.19 22.55 23.68
CA ALA A 171 -19.64 23.94 23.69
C ALA A 171 -21.15 24.11 23.96
N PRO A 172 -22.09 23.33 23.39
CA PRO A 172 -23.53 23.50 23.63
C PRO A 172 -23.93 23.15 25.07
N ALA A 173 -23.22 22.25 25.74
CA ALA A 173 -23.52 21.89 27.12
C ALA A 173 -23.22 23.02 28.13
N LYS A 174 -22.18 23.82 27.88
CA LYS A 174 -21.86 24.98 28.73
C LYS A 174 -22.91 26.10 28.63
N LEU A 175 -23.40 26.40 27.43
CA LEU A 175 -24.43 27.45 27.24
C LEU A 175 -25.74 27.11 27.92
N LEU A 176 -26.13 25.83 27.97
CA LEU A 176 -27.33 25.40 28.65
C LEU A 176 -27.22 25.45 30.20
N THR A 177 -26.01 25.25 30.71
CA THR A 177 -25.75 25.27 32.17
C THR A 177 -25.70 26.71 32.69
N GLU A 178 -25.18 27.65 31.95
CA GLU A 178 -25.12 29.05 32.34
C GLU A 178 -26.52 29.72 32.25
N ALA A 179 -27.32 29.35 31.27
CA ALA A 179 -28.69 29.85 31.12
C ALA A 179 -29.64 29.38 32.25
N SER A 180 -29.37 28.21 32.85
CA SER A 180 -30.17 27.71 33.99
C SER A 180 -29.70 28.21 35.36
N ALA A 181 -28.50 28.81 35.45
CA ALA A 181 -27.93 29.37 36.68
C ALA A 181 -28.31 30.84 36.89
N SER A 182 -28.91 31.50 35.90
CA SER A 182 -29.28 32.94 35.93
C SER A 182 -30.78 33.18 36.15
N VAL A 183 -31.57 32.18 36.56
CA VAL A 183 -32.96 32.26 36.99
C VAL A 183 -33.06 31.99 38.49
#